data_4df7bcb35939210d8418f9070173db74
#
_entry.id   4df7bcb35939210d8418f9070173db74
#
_cell.length_a   1.000
_cell.length_b   1.000
_cell.length_c   1.000
_cell.angle_alpha   90.00
_cell.angle_beta   90.00
_cell.angle_gamma   90.00
#
_symmetry.space_group_name_H-M   'P 1'
#
loop_
_entity.id
_entity.type
_entity.pdbx_description
1 polymer ?
#
loop_
_entity_poly.entity_id
_entity_poly.type
_entity_poly.pdbx_seq_one_letter_code
_entity_poly.pdbx_strand_id
1 'polypeptide(L)'
;MVEGQRLKILIVDDDTSLLEVLQRTFQNAGADVVAHSTFEGARRALNEGSFDALLTDVRLGAFNGLQLAVISRDAHPDIRLIVFSGFDDPVLRSEAERVGAVYVVKPVKTETLLELVGRPRN
;
A
#
# COMPACT_ATOMS: atom_id res chain seq x y z
N MET A 1 1.06 -18.59 7.19
CA MET A 1 0.82 -17.66 8.30
C MET A 1 0.54 -18.44 9.58
N VAL A 2 1.15 -18.04 10.67
CA VAL A 2 0.89 -18.66 11.96
C VAL A 2 -0.53 -18.32 12.39
N GLU A 3 -1.22 -19.31 12.96
CA GLU A 3 -2.59 -19.13 13.43
C GLU A 3 -2.67 -17.99 14.45
N GLY A 4 -3.64 -17.12 14.31
CA GLY A 4 -3.83 -15.95 15.15
C GLY A 4 -3.08 -14.71 14.71
N GLN A 5 -2.17 -14.83 13.76
CA GLN A 5 -1.47 -13.66 13.21
C GLN A 5 -2.26 -13.08 12.06
N ARG A 6 -2.33 -11.75 12.03
CA ARG A 6 -2.99 -11.01 10.96
C ARG A 6 -2.00 -10.06 10.32
N LEU A 7 -2.09 -9.94 9.01
CA LEU A 7 -1.34 -8.91 8.31
C LEU A 7 -1.96 -7.56 8.62
N LYS A 8 -1.14 -6.61 8.98
CA LYS A 8 -1.56 -5.23 9.20
C LYS A 8 -1.18 -4.41 7.98
N ILE A 9 -2.18 -3.83 7.34
CA ILE A 9 -2.02 -3.18 6.04
C ILE A 9 -2.48 -1.74 6.13
N LEU A 10 -1.64 -0.83 5.61
CA LEU A 10 -2.00 0.56 5.43
C LEU A 10 -2.37 0.77 3.97
N ILE A 11 -3.58 1.24 3.72
CA ILE A 11 -4.08 1.52 2.37
C ILE A 11 -4.32 3.01 2.24
N VAL A 12 -3.79 3.60 1.16
CA VAL A 12 -3.88 5.04 0.95
C VAL A 12 -4.33 5.33 -0.47
N ASP A 13 -5.45 6.03 -0.61
CA ASP A 13 -5.99 6.45 -1.90
C ASP A 13 -6.93 7.63 -1.70
N ASP A 14 -6.77 8.68 -2.49
CA ASP A 14 -7.65 9.85 -2.38
C ASP A 14 -9.03 9.61 -3.02
N ASP A 15 -9.18 8.55 -3.79
CA ASP A 15 -10.49 8.08 -4.25
C ASP A 15 -11.14 7.30 -3.11
N THR A 16 -12.02 7.96 -2.37
CA THR A 16 -12.62 7.36 -1.17
C THR A 16 -13.50 6.15 -1.47
N SER A 17 -14.11 6.10 -2.65
CA SER A 17 -14.92 4.94 -3.05
C SER A 17 -14.05 3.71 -3.24
N LEU A 18 -12.93 3.87 -3.93
CA LEU A 18 -11.99 2.77 -4.12
C LEU A 18 -11.37 2.36 -2.78
N LEU A 19 -11.02 3.33 -1.95
CA LEU A 19 -10.45 3.09 -0.63
C LEU A 19 -11.38 2.21 0.22
N GLU A 20 -12.67 2.51 0.20
CA GLU A 20 -13.68 1.74 0.92
C GLU A 20 -13.74 0.29 0.43
N VAL A 21 -13.74 0.10 -0.89
CA VAL A 21 -13.78 -1.23 -1.49
C VAL A 21 -12.54 -2.03 -1.10
N LEU A 22 -11.37 -1.43 -1.21
CA LEU A 22 -10.13 -2.09 -0.85
C LEU A 22 -10.08 -2.45 0.64
N GLN A 23 -10.49 -1.52 1.49
CA GLN A 23 -10.55 -1.76 2.93
C GLN A 23 -11.40 -2.97 3.25
N ARG A 24 -12.60 -3.02 2.68
CA ARG A 24 -13.53 -4.12 2.91
C ARG A 24 -12.98 -5.44 2.38
N THR A 25 -12.39 -5.39 1.20
CA THR A 25 -11.81 -6.59 0.56
C THR A 25 -10.72 -7.22 1.43
N PHE A 26 -9.80 -6.41 1.93
CA PHE A 26 -8.71 -6.91 2.75
C PHE A 26 -9.18 -7.33 4.14
N GLN A 27 -10.15 -6.61 4.71
CA GLN A 27 -10.75 -7.02 5.99
C GLN A 27 -11.43 -8.37 5.86
N ASN A 28 -12.18 -8.58 4.78
CA ASN A 28 -12.85 -9.86 4.52
C ASN A 28 -11.84 -10.99 4.33
N ALA A 29 -10.63 -10.68 3.88
CA ALA A 29 -9.56 -11.66 3.74
C ALA A 29 -8.79 -11.91 5.04
N GLY A 30 -9.19 -11.25 6.13
CA GLY A 30 -8.62 -11.49 7.46
C GLY A 30 -7.52 -10.52 7.86
N ALA A 31 -7.29 -9.45 7.12
CA ALA A 31 -6.27 -8.47 7.46
C ALA A 31 -6.80 -7.39 8.40
N ASP A 32 -5.89 -6.82 9.19
CA ASP A 32 -6.14 -5.58 9.91
C ASP A 32 -5.82 -4.43 8.96
N VAL A 33 -6.79 -3.58 8.69
CA VAL A 33 -6.62 -2.51 7.70
C VAL A 33 -6.77 -1.15 8.35
N VAL A 34 -5.80 -0.28 8.07
CA VAL A 34 -5.89 1.14 8.36
C VAL A 34 -5.95 1.85 7.02
N ALA A 35 -6.95 2.68 6.82
CA ALA A 35 -7.18 3.36 5.54
C ALA A 35 -7.12 4.86 5.74
N HIS A 36 -6.40 5.54 4.85
CA HIS A 36 -6.31 6.99 4.85
C HIS A 36 -6.46 7.51 3.43
N SER A 37 -7.14 8.64 3.30
CA SER A 37 -7.35 9.27 1.99
C SER A 37 -6.35 10.40 1.72
N THR A 38 -5.47 10.70 2.67
CA THR A 38 -4.51 11.77 2.55
C THR A 38 -3.10 11.31 2.88
N PHE A 39 -2.12 12.01 2.30
CA PHE A 39 -0.71 11.79 2.59
C PHE A 39 -0.42 11.97 4.09
N GLU A 40 -0.92 13.07 4.68
CA GLU A 40 -0.67 13.38 6.09
C GLU A 40 -1.24 12.33 7.03
N GLY A 41 -2.44 11.85 6.77
CA GLY A 41 -3.04 10.79 7.57
C GLY A 41 -2.22 9.52 7.53
N ALA A 42 -1.77 9.14 6.34
CA ALA A 42 -0.95 7.96 6.14
C ALA A 42 0.41 8.10 6.84
N ARG A 43 1.05 9.26 6.70
CA ARG A 43 2.34 9.52 7.32
C ARG A 43 2.25 9.41 8.84
N ARG A 44 1.18 9.96 9.40
CA ARG A 44 0.93 9.88 10.84
C ARG A 44 0.75 8.43 11.28
N ALA A 45 -0.02 7.65 10.51
CA ALA A 45 -0.22 6.23 10.81
C ALA A 45 1.11 5.47 10.81
N LEU A 46 1.99 5.76 9.86
CA LEU A 46 3.31 5.12 9.79
C LEU A 46 4.19 5.47 10.99
N ASN A 47 4.04 6.67 11.53
CA ASN A 47 4.79 7.07 12.72
C ASN A 47 4.25 6.45 14.01
N GLU A 48 2.97 6.14 14.04
CA GLU A 48 2.30 5.66 15.25
C GLU A 48 2.23 4.15 15.37
N GLY A 49 2.41 3.44 14.26
CA GLY A 49 2.27 1.99 14.26
C GLY A 49 3.21 1.31 13.29
N SER A 50 3.18 -0.01 13.30
CA SER A 50 3.93 -0.82 12.36
C SER A 50 2.97 -1.55 11.42
N PHE A 51 3.42 -1.74 10.18
CA PHE A 51 2.60 -2.37 9.15
C PHE A 51 3.40 -3.42 8.42
N ASP A 52 2.72 -4.47 7.97
CA ASP A 52 3.31 -5.51 7.15
C ASP A 52 3.34 -5.11 5.68
N ALA A 53 2.40 -4.26 5.27
CA ALA A 53 2.31 -3.81 3.88
C ALA A 53 1.75 -2.39 3.80
N LEU A 54 2.22 -1.67 2.79
CA LEU A 54 1.66 -0.39 2.37
C LEU A 54 1.14 -0.56 0.95
N LEU A 55 -0.10 -0.19 0.74
CA LEU A 55 -0.74 -0.16 -0.58
C LEU A 55 -1.15 1.28 -0.84
N THR A 56 -0.47 1.97 -1.73
CA THR A 56 -0.70 3.39 -1.94
C THR A 56 -0.87 3.78 -3.41
N ASP A 57 -1.79 4.71 -3.65
CA ASP A 57 -1.87 5.39 -4.94
C ASP A 57 -0.66 6.33 -5.07
N VAL A 58 -0.19 6.52 -6.29
CA VAL A 58 0.88 7.47 -6.58
C VAL A 58 0.41 8.90 -6.32
N ARG A 59 -0.81 9.24 -6.73
CA ARG A 59 -1.33 10.60 -6.60
C ARG A 59 -2.16 10.75 -5.34
N LEU A 60 -1.69 11.60 -4.43
CA LEU A 60 -2.38 11.90 -3.17
C LEU A 60 -2.48 13.41 -3.04
N GLY A 61 -3.42 14.01 -3.77
CA GLY A 61 -3.54 15.46 -3.83
C GLY A 61 -2.28 16.08 -4.41
N ALA A 62 -1.64 16.96 -3.66
CA ALA A 62 -0.39 17.61 -4.07
C ALA A 62 0.84 16.76 -3.81
N PHE A 63 0.67 15.60 -3.18
CA PHE A 63 1.79 14.75 -2.77
C PHE A 63 1.86 13.49 -3.62
N ASN A 64 3.01 12.84 -3.56
CA ASN A 64 3.29 11.62 -4.31
C ASN A 64 3.38 10.42 -3.34
N GLY A 65 2.62 9.38 -3.64
CA GLY A 65 2.62 8.15 -2.83
C GLY A 65 3.99 7.46 -2.77
N LEU A 66 4.87 7.72 -3.74
CA LEU A 66 6.24 7.19 -3.67
C LEU A 66 7.00 7.76 -2.47
N GLN A 67 6.66 8.95 -2.01
CA GLN A 67 7.23 9.53 -0.79
C GLN A 67 6.85 8.69 0.43
N LEU A 68 5.60 8.19 0.45
CA LEU A 68 5.17 7.28 1.52
C LEU A 68 5.96 5.97 1.47
N ALA A 69 6.23 5.48 0.27
CA ALA A 69 7.00 4.24 0.11
C ALA A 69 8.41 4.40 0.68
N VAL A 70 9.04 5.53 0.40
CA VAL A 70 10.38 5.84 0.94
C VAL A 70 10.36 5.92 2.46
N ILE A 71 9.41 6.66 3.01
CA ILE A 71 9.24 6.80 4.45
C ILE A 71 8.99 5.43 5.10
N SER A 72 8.14 4.63 4.47
CA SER A 72 7.80 3.30 4.98
C SER A 72 9.01 2.37 4.99
N ARG A 73 9.77 2.36 3.91
CA ARG A 73 10.97 1.51 3.82
C ARG A 73 12.00 1.88 4.87
N ASP A 74 12.13 3.16 5.13
CA ASP A 74 13.09 3.66 6.10
C ASP A 74 12.68 3.28 7.54
N ALA A 75 11.39 3.42 7.85
CA ALA A 75 10.87 3.14 9.19
C ALA A 75 10.62 1.66 9.44
N HIS A 76 10.28 0.91 8.39
CA HIS A 76 9.90 -0.49 8.48
C HIS A 76 10.59 -1.27 7.35
N PRO A 77 11.87 -1.69 7.55
CA PRO A 77 12.68 -2.26 6.45
C PRO A 77 12.08 -3.47 5.76
N ASP A 78 11.25 -4.24 6.47
CA ASP A 78 10.65 -5.45 5.91
C ASP A 78 9.25 -5.24 5.34
N ILE A 79 8.77 -4.00 5.33
CA ILE A 79 7.43 -3.71 4.84
C ILE A 79 7.32 -4.03 3.35
N ARG A 80 6.18 -4.60 2.97
CA ARG A 80 5.87 -4.86 1.57
C ARG A 80 5.23 -3.61 0.97
N LEU A 81 5.79 -3.13 -0.14
CA LEU A 81 5.34 -1.89 -0.75
C LEU A 81 4.70 -2.17 -2.10
N ILE A 82 3.45 -1.74 -2.26
CA ILE A 82 2.71 -1.81 -3.51
C ILE A 82 2.22 -0.40 -3.84
N VAL A 83 2.59 0.05 -5.03
CA VAL A 83 2.21 1.39 -5.52
C VAL A 83 1.34 1.19 -6.76
N PHE A 84 0.18 1.82 -6.81
CA PHE A 84 -0.68 1.71 -7.98
C PHE A 84 -0.99 3.08 -8.56
N SER A 85 -1.11 3.10 -9.90
CA SER A 85 -1.26 4.32 -10.67
C SER A 85 -2.25 4.10 -11.81
N GLY A 86 -2.91 5.17 -12.24
CA GLY A 86 -3.76 5.13 -13.41
C GLY A 86 -2.99 5.05 -14.72
N PHE A 87 -1.67 5.22 -14.69
CA PHE A 87 -0.84 5.28 -15.89
C PHE A 87 0.36 4.36 -15.77
N ASP A 88 0.72 3.76 -16.89
CA ASP A 88 1.97 3.00 -16.98
C ASP A 88 3.10 3.97 -17.32
N ASP A 89 3.66 4.56 -16.29
CA ASP A 89 4.70 5.58 -16.41
C ASP A 89 6.06 4.95 -16.11
N PRO A 90 6.97 4.87 -17.09
CA PRO A 90 8.26 4.21 -16.90
C PRO A 90 9.13 4.88 -15.83
N VAL A 91 9.02 6.18 -15.68
CA VAL A 91 9.81 6.92 -14.67
C VAL A 91 9.32 6.57 -13.27
N LEU A 92 8.00 6.62 -13.07
CA LEU A 92 7.42 6.26 -11.78
C LEU A 92 7.65 4.79 -11.44
N ARG A 93 7.55 3.91 -12.43
CA ARG A 93 7.83 2.48 -12.25
C ARG A 93 9.27 2.27 -11.79
N SER A 94 10.20 2.95 -12.44
CA SER A 94 11.62 2.86 -12.11
C SER A 94 11.90 3.35 -10.69
N GLU A 95 11.27 4.47 -10.30
CA GLU A 95 11.41 5.02 -8.95
C GLU A 95 10.82 4.08 -7.90
N ALA A 96 9.67 3.48 -8.19
CA ALA A 96 9.04 2.51 -7.29
C ALA A 96 9.94 1.29 -7.09
N GLU A 97 10.47 0.76 -8.17
CA GLU A 97 11.35 -0.41 -8.11
C GLU A 97 12.63 -0.12 -7.34
N ARG A 98 13.12 1.10 -7.42
CA ARG A 98 14.33 1.51 -6.70
C ARG A 98 14.17 1.40 -5.19
N VAL A 99 12.97 1.65 -4.67
CA VAL A 99 12.70 1.50 -3.23
C VAL A 99 12.14 0.12 -2.88
N GLY A 100 12.11 -0.78 -3.84
CA GLY A 100 11.64 -2.14 -3.61
C GLY A 100 10.12 -2.28 -3.63
N ALA A 101 9.42 -1.36 -4.26
CA ALA A 101 7.97 -1.43 -4.38
C ALA A 101 7.56 -2.10 -5.69
N VAL A 102 6.43 -2.80 -5.65
CA VAL A 102 5.79 -3.34 -6.85
C VAL A 102 4.91 -2.24 -7.43
N TYR A 103 5.09 -1.93 -8.70
CA TYR A 103 4.29 -0.92 -9.40
C TYR A 103 3.18 -1.60 -10.19
N VAL A 104 1.95 -1.19 -9.95
CA VAL A 104 0.78 -1.80 -10.56
C VAL A 104 -0.06 -0.73 -11.25
N VAL A 105 -0.56 -1.02 -12.45
CA VAL A 105 -1.36 -0.07 -13.22
C VAL A 105 -2.85 -0.40 -13.05
N LYS A 106 -3.65 0.62 -12.73
CA LYS A 106 -5.10 0.47 -12.60
C LYS A 106 -5.74 0.28 -13.97
N PRO A 107 -6.83 -0.46 -14.11
CA PRO A 107 -7.54 -1.18 -13.04
C PRO A 107 -6.83 -2.48 -12.66
N VAL A 108 -6.87 -2.82 -11.38
CA VAL A 108 -6.21 -4.00 -10.83
C VAL A 108 -7.26 -4.90 -10.22
N LYS A 109 -7.16 -6.18 -10.50
CA LYS A 109 -8.03 -7.17 -9.87
C LYS A 109 -7.71 -7.27 -8.39
N THR A 110 -8.73 -7.35 -7.56
CA THR A 110 -8.55 -7.48 -6.12
C THR A 110 -7.76 -8.73 -5.76
N GLU A 111 -7.95 -9.81 -6.51
CA GLU A 111 -7.19 -11.05 -6.30
C GLU A 111 -5.69 -10.82 -6.48
N THR A 112 -5.30 -10.02 -7.47
CA THR A 112 -3.89 -9.68 -7.69
C THR A 112 -3.31 -8.92 -6.50
N LEU A 113 -4.06 -7.97 -5.98
CA LEU A 113 -3.61 -7.19 -4.81
C LEU A 113 -3.51 -8.07 -3.57
N LEU A 114 -4.47 -8.95 -3.37
CA LEU A 114 -4.44 -9.90 -2.25
C LEU A 114 -3.21 -10.80 -2.33
N GLU A 115 -2.89 -11.29 -3.52
CA GLU A 115 -1.70 -12.11 -3.75
C GLU A 115 -0.42 -11.36 -3.42
N LEU A 116 -0.31 -10.12 -3.92
CA LEU A 116 0.89 -9.31 -3.70
C LEU A 116 1.11 -9.02 -2.22
N VAL A 117 0.04 -8.73 -1.49
CA VAL A 117 0.12 -8.43 -0.06
C VAL A 117 0.33 -9.69 0.77
N GLY A 118 -0.36 -10.76 0.42
CA GLY A 118 -0.34 -12.00 1.20
C GLY A 118 0.84 -12.92 0.93
N ARG A 119 1.66 -12.61 -0.08
CA ARG A 119 2.77 -13.48 -0.48
C ARG A 119 3.83 -13.57 0.60
N PRO A 120 4.32 -14.78 0.92
CA PRO A 120 5.42 -14.93 1.88
C PRO A 120 6.66 -14.18 1.41
N ARG A 121 7.37 -13.61 2.36
CA ARG A 121 8.62 -12.91 2.07
C ARG A 121 9.77 -13.86 2.32
N ASN A 122 10.38 -14.27 1.26
CA ASN A 122 11.56 -15.14 1.32
C ASN A 122 12.60 -14.61 0.39
#